data_9ed8f15f849340e0c378178e59f7ec41
#
_entry.id   9ed8f15f849340e0c378178e59f7ec41
#
_cell.length_a   1.000
_cell.length_b   1.000
_cell.length_c   1.000
_cell.angle_alpha   90.00
_cell.angle_beta   90.00
_cell.angle_gamma   90.00
#
_symmetry.space_group_name_H-M   'P 1'
#
loop_
_entity.id
_entity.type
_entity.pdbx_description
1 polymer ?
#
loop_
_entity_poly.entity_id
_entity_poly.type
_entity_poly.pdbx_seq_one_letter_code
_entity_poly.pdbx_strand_id
1 'polypeptide(L)'
;ETVVVSVWDENTMDEGIYSLDMKGRLKKLAEGPYIYAIHRFSDNQKYCIWNRQNMSEFRDLWWSKADFSDPIRITNANPQQSEYKWGTAKLVEWTNYENKPNKGILYLPEDYDPQKEYPVLVQFYETHSGGLNTYHAPMLSSAMGDVMYFVSNGYIVFMPDVHFTIGIPGQSCYDAVVSGTKYLIEQGIAHPGKIGLQGHSWSGFQTSYLVTKTDLFTCANIGAPITDMVTGYLGIRGGSGLPRYFMYEEWQSRMGKNLWEAKDKYLASSAIIEADKIHTPLLIWHNDK
;
A
#
# COMPACT_ATOMS: atom_id res chain seq x y z
N GLU A 1 -9.87 36.08 8.20
CA GLU A 1 -10.33 34.87 7.51
C GLU A 1 -9.35 33.71 7.79
N THR A 2 -9.88 32.53 7.97
CA THR A 2 -9.11 31.30 8.14
C THR A 2 -9.72 30.21 7.26
N VAL A 3 -8.87 29.29 6.78
CA VAL A 3 -9.31 28.06 6.12
C VAL A 3 -8.96 26.84 6.98
N VAL A 4 -9.75 25.80 6.89
CA VAL A 4 -9.44 24.53 7.55
C VAL A 4 -8.69 23.66 6.55
N VAL A 5 -7.57 23.08 6.99
CA VAL A 5 -6.67 22.26 6.17
C VAL A 5 -6.37 20.94 6.88
N SER A 6 -6.18 19.88 6.12
CA SER A 6 -5.62 18.63 6.62
C SER A 6 -4.09 18.69 6.51
N VAL A 7 -3.42 18.22 7.54
CA VAL A 7 -1.94 18.11 7.63
C VAL A 7 -1.63 16.68 8.05
N TRP A 8 -0.58 16.11 7.55
CA TRP A 8 -0.11 14.79 7.99
C TRP A 8 1.40 14.82 8.25
N ASP A 9 1.83 14.04 9.21
CA ASP A 9 3.23 13.87 9.56
C ASP A 9 3.82 12.70 8.76
N GLU A 10 4.83 12.96 7.94
CA GLU A 10 5.46 11.95 7.09
C GLU A 10 6.24 10.88 7.86
N ASN A 11 6.54 11.10 9.15
CA ASN A 11 7.27 10.15 9.97
C ASN A 11 6.33 9.21 10.74
N THR A 12 5.24 9.74 11.27
CA THR A 12 4.28 8.96 12.09
C THR A 12 3.05 8.52 11.32
N MET A 13 2.77 9.14 10.17
CA MET A 13 1.53 9.01 9.39
C MET A 13 0.28 9.49 10.15
N ASP A 14 0.45 10.26 11.21
CA ASP A 14 -0.64 10.88 11.92
C ASP A 14 -1.23 12.02 11.10
N GLU A 15 -2.53 12.10 11.05
CA GLU A 15 -3.20 13.24 10.44
C GLU A 15 -3.68 14.25 11.49
N GLY A 16 -3.81 15.48 11.05
CA GLY A 16 -4.37 16.55 11.84
C GLY A 16 -5.24 17.48 11.03
N ILE A 17 -6.18 18.09 11.72
CA ILE A 17 -7.00 19.19 11.20
C ILE A 17 -6.49 20.49 11.81
N TYR A 18 -6.17 21.45 10.97
CA TYR A 18 -5.61 22.74 11.37
C TYR A 18 -6.39 23.89 10.75
N SER A 19 -6.42 25.02 11.42
CA SER A 19 -6.82 26.29 10.80
C SER A 19 -5.58 27.03 10.32
N LEU A 20 -5.64 27.53 9.08
CA LEU A 20 -4.60 28.36 8.46
C LEU A 20 -5.13 29.77 8.29
N ASP A 21 -4.46 30.77 8.85
CA ASP A 21 -4.82 32.17 8.68
C ASP A 21 -4.16 32.79 7.43
N MET A 22 -4.59 33.99 7.08
CA MET A 22 -4.08 34.73 5.91
C MET A 22 -2.59 35.15 6.05
N LYS A 23 -1.98 34.96 7.21
CA LYS A 23 -0.55 35.19 7.45
C LYS A 23 0.28 33.91 7.40
N GLY A 24 -0.32 32.77 7.03
CA GLY A 24 0.35 31.48 6.96
C GLY A 24 0.54 30.78 8.32
N ARG A 25 -0.14 31.21 9.39
CA ARG A 25 -0.02 30.58 10.71
C ARG A 25 -1.00 29.44 10.84
N LEU A 26 -0.46 28.26 11.19
CA LEU A 26 -1.24 27.06 11.48
C LEU A 26 -1.59 27.03 12.97
N LYS A 27 -2.84 26.71 13.27
CA LYS A 27 -3.32 26.37 14.61
C LYS A 27 -3.96 25.00 14.58
N LYS A 28 -3.43 24.09 15.41
CA LYS A 28 -3.98 22.75 15.56
C LYS A 28 -5.41 22.77 16.13
N LEU A 29 -6.31 22.01 15.50
CA LEU A 29 -7.68 21.80 15.94
C LEU A 29 -7.88 20.35 16.43
N ALA A 30 -7.39 19.37 15.67
CA ALA A 30 -7.34 17.95 16.07
C ALA A 30 -6.11 17.30 15.46
N GLU A 31 -5.56 16.28 16.09
CA GLU A 31 -4.41 15.50 15.59
C GLU A 31 -4.32 14.17 16.32
N GLY A 32 -3.88 13.14 15.64
CA GLY A 32 -3.61 11.83 16.23
C GLY A 32 -3.42 10.74 15.18
N PRO A 33 -3.26 9.48 15.61
CA PRO A 33 -3.06 8.31 14.75
C PRO A 33 -4.38 7.92 14.06
N TYR A 34 -4.91 8.83 13.27
CA TYR A 34 -6.20 8.70 12.58
C TYR A 34 -6.13 9.30 11.19
N ILE A 35 -7.06 8.85 10.34
CA ILE A 35 -7.49 9.57 9.14
C ILE A 35 -8.75 10.33 9.51
N TYR A 36 -8.80 11.63 9.21
CA TYR A 36 -9.93 12.51 9.48
C TYR A 36 -10.67 12.89 8.21
N ALA A 37 -12.00 12.94 8.26
CA ALA A 37 -12.81 13.50 7.18
C ALA A 37 -13.88 14.43 7.72
N ILE A 38 -13.88 15.68 7.25
CA ILE A 38 -14.89 16.68 7.57
C ILE A 38 -16.02 16.54 6.55
N HIS A 39 -17.24 16.32 7.04
CA HIS A 39 -18.40 16.19 6.16
C HIS A 39 -19.09 17.52 5.92
N ARG A 40 -19.33 18.28 6.97
CA ARG A 40 -20.06 19.55 6.85
C ARG A 40 -19.86 20.44 8.07
N PHE A 41 -19.77 21.75 7.83
CA PHE A 41 -19.98 22.77 8.84
C PHE A 41 -21.47 23.21 8.84
N SER A 42 -21.98 23.62 9.99
CA SER A 42 -23.30 24.25 10.09
C SER A 42 -23.32 25.56 9.32
N ASP A 43 -24.53 26.02 8.89
CA ASP A 43 -24.66 27.24 8.08
C ASP A 43 -24.13 28.49 8.82
N ASN A 44 -24.21 28.51 10.15
CA ASN A 44 -23.67 29.59 10.98
C ASN A 44 -22.18 29.38 11.37
N GLN A 45 -21.50 28.37 10.80
CA GLN A 45 -20.07 28.05 11.00
C GLN A 45 -19.68 27.81 12.47
N LYS A 46 -20.64 27.43 13.35
CA LYS A 46 -20.35 27.20 14.78
C LYS A 46 -20.07 25.73 15.12
N TYR A 47 -20.54 24.80 14.30
CA TYR A 47 -20.46 23.36 14.55
C TYR A 47 -20.04 22.63 13.29
N CYS A 48 -19.53 21.40 13.47
CA CYS A 48 -19.20 20.53 12.35
C CYS A 48 -19.53 19.08 12.64
N ILE A 49 -19.76 18.33 11.56
CA ILE A 49 -19.85 16.86 11.56
C ILE A 49 -18.64 16.32 10.80
N TRP A 50 -17.97 15.37 11.40
CA TRP A 50 -16.77 14.77 10.89
C TRP A 50 -16.67 13.32 11.30
N ASN A 51 -15.73 12.57 10.73
CA ASN A 51 -15.35 11.26 11.23
C ASN A 51 -13.83 11.15 11.36
N ARG A 52 -13.40 10.14 12.10
CA ARG A 52 -12.05 9.64 12.11
C ARG A 52 -12.06 8.12 12.05
N GLN A 53 -10.95 7.57 11.62
CA GLN A 53 -10.73 6.12 11.61
C GLN A 53 -9.27 5.80 11.84
N ASN A 54 -9.01 4.59 12.30
CA ASN A 54 -7.73 3.91 12.19
C ASN A 54 -7.95 2.40 12.07
N MET A 55 -6.90 1.60 12.12
CA MET A 55 -7.01 0.14 11.97
C MET A 55 -8.02 -0.48 12.93
N SER A 56 -8.17 0.04 14.15
CA SER A 56 -9.04 -0.51 15.22
C SER A 56 -10.30 0.31 15.48
N GLU A 57 -10.37 1.55 15.03
CA GLU A 57 -11.54 2.42 15.23
C GLU A 57 -12.29 2.64 13.92
N PHE A 58 -13.54 2.14 13.86
CA PHE A 58 -14.43 2.38 12.71
C PHE A 58 -14.78 3.86 12.59
N ARG A 59 -15.01 4.32 11.36
CA ARG A 59 -15.35 5.71 11.00
C ARG A 59 -16.76 6.14 11.42
N ASP A 60 -17.01 6.17 12.72
CA ASP A 60 -18.23 6.75 13.25
C ASP A 60 -18.28 8.26 13.06
N LEU A 61 -19.51 8.80 13.04
CA LEU A 61 -19.74 10.23 12.97
C LEU A 61 -19.53 10.87 14.34
N TRP A 62 -18.86 12.00 14.31
CA TRP A 62 -18.67 12.89 15.46
C TRP A 62 -19.28 14.24 15.16
N TRP A 63 -19.83 14.86 16.18
CA TRP A 63 -20.26 16.24 16.22
C TRP A 63 -19.35 17.01 17.17
N SER A 64 -19.03 18.26 16.82
CA SER A 64 -18.24 19.15 17.68
C SER A 64 -18.52 20.62 17.35
N LYS A 65 -17.95 21.53 18.14
CA LYS A 65 -17.78 22.92 17.70
C LYS A 65 -16.89 22.98 16.47
N ALA A 66 -16.95 24.10 15.73
CA ALA A 66 -16.17 24.27 14.50
C ALA A 66 -14.64 24.31 14.73
N ASP A 67 -14.19 24.52 15.95
CA ASP A 67 -12.80 24.42 16.36
C ASP A 67 -12.41 23.02 16.86
N PHE A 68 -13.27 22.02 16.64
CA PHE A 68 -13.13 20.63 17.07
C PHE A 68 -13.11 20.41 18.59
N SER A 69 -13.44 21.44 19.39
CA SER A 69 -13.65 21.27 20.83
C SER A 69 -14.97 20.57 21.15
N ASP A 70 -15.03 19.94 22.33
CA ASP A 70 -16.21 19.23 22.87
C ASP A 70 -16.75 18.14 21.90
N PRO A 71 -15.93 17.21 21.38
CA PRO A 71 -16.38 16.21 20.42
C PRO A 71 -17.31 15.19 21.06
N ILE A 72 -18.42 14.90 20.40
CA ILE A 72 -19.41 13.88 20.79
C ILE A 72 -19.54 12.87 19.65
N ARG A 73 -19.29 11.59 19.93
CA ARG A 73 -19.57 10.50 18.99
C ARG A 73 -21.10 10.31 18.91
N ILE A 74 -21.66 10.46 17.71
CA ILE A 74 -23.11 10.43 17.47
C ILE A 74 -23.58 9.15 16.79
N THR A 75 -22.67 8.28 16.33
CA THR A 75 -23.01 6.95 15.80
C THR A 75 -22.23 5.85 16.50
N ASN A 76 -22.72 4.63 16.39
CA ASN A 76 -22.04 3.39 16.76
C ASN A 76 -22.36 2.37 15.65
N ALA A 77 -21.70 2.54 14.49
CA ALA A 77 -22.14 1.89 13.25
C ALA A 77 -21.62 0.45 13.10
N ASN A 78 -20.58 0.07 13.83
CA ASN A 78 -19.96 -1.26 13.72
C ASN A 78 -19.68 -1.90 15.10
N PRO A 79 -20.69 -2.05 15.98
CA PRO A 79 -20.48 -2.56 17.33
C PRO A 79 -20.04 -4.03 17.36
N GLN A 80 -20.41 -4.82 16.34
CA GLN A 80 -20.05 -6.24 16.22
C GLN A 80 -18.55 -6.48 15.99
N GLN A 81 -17.76 -5.46 15.68
CA GLN A 81 -16.30 -5.60 15.51
C GLN A 81 -15.67 -6.26 16.75
N SER A 82 -16.16 -5.95 17.94
CA SER A 82 -15.66 -6.50 19.21
C SER A 82 -15.86 -8.01 19.38
N GLU A 83 -16.63 -8.65 18.50
CA GLU A 83 -16.89 -10.10 18.51
C GLU A 83 -15.86 -10.87 17.65
N TYR A 84 -14.98 -10.15 16.92
CA TYR A 84 -14.01 -10.74 15.99
C TYR A 84 -12.57 -10.40 16.39
N LYS A 85 -11.66 -11.30 16.07
CA LYS A 85 -10.23 -11.00 16.16
C LYS A 85 -9.87 -9.87 15.19
N TRP A 86 -9.31 -8.81 15.73
CA TRP A 86 -8.92 -7.63 14.97
C TRP A 86 -7.43 -7.39 15.11
N GLY A 87 -6.77 -7.08 14.03
CA GLY A 87 -5.33 -6.84 14.08
C GLY A 87 -4.98 -5.39 14.39
N THR A 88 -3.67 -5.15 14.40
CA THR A 88 -3.10 -3.80 14.51
C THR A 88 -2.21 -3.51 13.31
N ALA A 89 -1.94 -2.23 13.07
CA ALA A 89 -1.00 -1.79 12.04
C ALA A 89 0.14 -1.01 12.68
N LYS A 90 1.37 -1.20 12.17
CA LYS A 90 2.52 -0.39 12.55
C LYS A 90 3.41 -0.08 11.35
N LEU A 91 4.02 1.08 11.37
CA LEU A 91 5.08 1.45 10.44
C LEU A 91 6.36 0.68 10.78
N VAL A 92 7.07 0.24 9.74
CA VAL A 92 8.44 -0.29 9.85
C VAL A 92 9.33 0.43 8.86
N GLU A 93 10.59 0.61 9.25
CA GLU A 93 11.59 1.29 8.44
C GLU A 93 12.84 0.44 8.29
N TRP A 94 13.47 0.49 7.14
CA TRP A 94 14.73 -0.19 6.85
C TRP A 94 15.53 0.58 5.80
N THR A 95 16.76 0.17 5.59
CA THR A 95 17.59 0.68 4.48
C THR A 95 17.47 -0.29 3.31
N ASN A 96 17.06 0.20 2.15
CA ASN A 96 16.96 -0.60 0.93
C ASN A 96 18.33 -0.84 0.27
N TYR A 97 18.38 -1.61 -0.81
CA TYR A 97 19.64 -1.91 -1.49
C TYR A 97 20.30 -0.74 -2.22
N GLU A 98 19.57 0.36 -2.42
CA GLU A 98 20.14 1.63 -2.90
C GLU A 98 20.76 2.48 -1.77
N ASN A 99 20.85 1.95 -0.55
CA ASN A 99 21.24 2.68 0.68
C ASN A 99 20.33 3.88 1.00
N LYS A 100 19.06 3.80 0.64
CA LYS A 100 18.05 4.82 0.96
C LYS A 100 17.14 4.32 2.08
N PRO A 101 16.65 5.22 2.95
CA PRO A 101 15.60 4.87 3.89
C PRO A 101 14.34 4.46 3.13
N ASN A 102 13.72 3.40 3.57
CA ASN A 102 12.45 2.92 3.05
C ASN A 102 11.52 2.53 4.20
N LYS A 103 10.23 2.48 3.94
CA LYS A 103 9.21 2.17 4.95
C LYS A 103 8.08 1.34 4.39
N GLY A 104 7.27 0.78 5.27
CA GLY A 104 6.09 0.01 4.91
C GLY A 104 5.22 -0.25 6.12
N ILE A 105 4.05 -0.83 5.89
CA ILE A 105 3.09 -1.18 6.94
C ILE A 105 3.20 -2.66 7.24
N LEU A 106 3.27 -3.01 8.52
CA LEU A 106 2.98 -4.35 9.03
C LEU A 106 1.59 -4.38 9.66
N TYR A 107 0.73 -5.20 9.10
CA TYR A 107 -0.54 -5.58 9.74
C TYR A 107 -0.31 -6.85 10.54
N LEU A 108 -0.57 -6.79 11.84
CA LEU A 108 -0.24 -7.81 12.82
C LEU A 108 -1.51 -8.46 13.37
N PRO A 109 -1.51 -9.77 13.63
CA PRO A 109 -2.58 -10.43 14.38
C PRO A 109 -2.85 -9.76 15.74
N GLU A 110 -4.07 -9.88 16.27
CA GLU A 110 -4.44 -9.35 17.57
C GLU A 110 -3.59 -9.96 18.71
N ASP A 111 -3.27 -11.25 18.58
CA ASP A 111 -2.45 -12.02 19.51
C ASP A 111 -0.97 -12.11 19.10
N TYR A 112 -0.46 -11.08 18.41
CA TYR A 112 0.94 -11.01 17.96
C TYR A 112 1.90 -11.10 19.15
N ASP A 113 2.81 -12.08 19.06
CA ASP A 113 3.88 -12.32 20.03
C ASP A 113 5.24 -12.03 19.38
N PRO A 114 5.98 -11.00 19.83
CA PRO A 114 7.26 -10.64 19.22
C PRO A 114 8.37 -11.71 19.40
N GLN A 115 8.11 -12.76 20.17
CA GLN A 115 9.03 -13.90 20.34
C GLN A 115 8.79 -15.03 19.32
N LYS A 116 7.82 -14.86 18.43
CA LYS A 116 7.45 -15.85 17.41
C LYS A 116 7.67 -15.31 16.01
N GLU A 117 8.04 -16.20 15.12
CA GLU A 117 8.05 -15.95 13.68
C GLU A 117 6.72 -16.32 13.05
N TYR A 118 6.26 -15.50 12.14
CA TYR A 118 4.97 -15.65 11.49
C TYR A 118 5.07 -15.95 10.01
N PRO A 119 4.06 -16.61 9.42
CA PRO A 119 3.89 -16.59 7.99
C PRO A 119 3.55 -15.16 7.55
N VAL A 120 4.18 -14.71 6.46
CA VAL A 120 4.02 -13.36 5.95
C VAL A 120 3.46 -13.39 4.54
N LEU A 121 2.43 -12.58 4.27
CA LEU A 121 1.99 -12.25 2.93
C LEU A 121 2.50 -10.86 2.58
N VAL A 122 3.33 -10.78 1.56
CA VAL A 122 3.84 -9.51 1.03
C VAL A 122 2.92 -9.05 -0.09
N GLN A 123 2.29 -7.88 0.09
CA GLN A 123 1.43 -7.22 -0.88
C GLN A 123 1.96 -5.81 -1.14
N PHE A 124 1.94 -5.36 -2.38
CA PHE A 124 2.47 -4.03 -2.71
C PHE A 124 1.90 -3.52 -4.04
N TYR A 125 2.06 -2.24 -4.29
CA TYR A 125 1.69 -1.62 -5.56
C TYR A 125 2.66 -0.48 -5.90
N GLU A 126 2.58 0.61 -5.16
CA GLU A 126 3.51 1.75 -5.14
C GLU A 126 3.80 2.09 -3.68
N THR A 127 3.34 3.23 -3.16
CA THR A 127 3.51 3.59 -1.75
C THR A 127 2.22 3.30 -0.96
N HIS A 128 2.37 2.71 0.22
CA HIS A 128 1.26 2.32 1.10
C HIS A 128 1.31 2.96 2.48
N SER A 129 2.49 3.43 2.91
CA SER A 129 2.70 3.93 4.27
C SER A 129 1.75 5.03 4.70
N GLY A 130 1.33 5.91 3.77
CA GLY A 130 0.30 6.92 4.03
C GLY A 130 -1.08 6.35 4.41
N GLY A 131 -1.31 5.06 4.19
CA GLY A 131 -2.52 4.34 4.58
C GLY A 131 -2.46 3.66 5.95
N LEU A 132 -1.44 3.93 6.79
CA LEU A 132 -1.24 3.29 8.09
C LEU A 132 -2.50 3.28 8.95
N ASN A 133 -3.20 4.39 8.97
CA ASN A 133 -4.40 4.60 9.78
C ASN A 133 -5.72 4.27 9.02
N THR A 134 -5.65 3.49 7.93
CA THR A 134 -6.86 3.07 7.22
C THR A 134 -7.57 1.96 7.98
N TYR A 135 -8.88 2.10 8.14
CA TYR A 135 -9.75 1.02 8.62
C TYR A 135 -10.02 0.02 7.49
N HIS A 136 -9.65 -1.22 7.69
CA HIS A 136 -9.90 -2.30 6.75
C HIS A 136 -11.17 -3.07 7.12
N ALA A 137 -12.30 -2.74 6.48
CA ALA A 137 -13.51 -3.55 6.62
C ALA A 137 -13.30 -4.90 5.95
N PRO A 138 -13.61 -6.04 6.62
CA PRO A 138 -13.54 -7.35 6.00
C PRO A 138 -14.42 -7.39 4.75
N MET A 139 -13.86 -7.88 3.65
CA MET A 139 -14.55 -7.97 2.38
C MET A 139 -14.13 -9.22 1.60
N LEU A 140 -14.98 -9.65 0.67
CA LEU A 140 -14.57 -10.67 -0.30
C LEU A 140 -13.45 -10.10 -1.17
N SER A 141 -12.38 -10.88 -1.32
CA SER A 141 -11.26 -10.51 -2.15
C SER A 141 -11.70 -10.34 -3.60
N SER A 142 -11.22 -9.28 -4.27
CA SER A 142 -11.45 -9.07 -5.71
C SER A 142 -10.20 -9.33 -6.54
N ALA A 143 -9.13 -8.61 -6.28
CA ALA A 143 -7.88 -8.67 -7.05
C ALA A 143 -6.69 -9.12 -6.19
N MET A 144 -6.72 -8.80 -4.90
CA MET A 144 -5.70 -9.19 -3.91
C MET A 144 -6.39 -9.73 -2.67
N GLY A 145 -5.70 -10.53 -1.88
CA GLY A 145 -6.21 -11.07 -0.62
C GLY A 145 -6.55 -9.96 0.37
N ASP A 146 -7.66 -10.13 1.07
CA ASP A 146 -8.10 -9.18 2.09
C ASP A 146 -7.16 -9.18 3.29
N VAL A 147 -6.70 -7.99 3.72
CA VAL A 147 -5.76 -7.83 4.85
C VAL A 147 -6.33 -8.46 6.12
N MET A 148 -7.60 -8.19 6.43
CA MET A 148 -8.22 -8.68 7.66
C MET A 148 -8.41 -10.19 7.66
N TYR A 149 -8.67 -10.79 6.49
CA TYR A 149 -8.73 -12.25 6.35
C TYR A 149 -7.42 -12.91 6.77
N PHE A 150 -6.29 -12.42 6.26
CA PHE A 150 -4.98 -12.99 6.59
C PHE A 150 -4.59 -12.72 8.04
N VAL A 151 -4.76 -11.50 8.50
CA VAL A 151 -4.40 -11.10 9.88
C VAL A 151 -5.21 -11.87 10.93
N SER A 152 -6.53 -12.02 10.74
CA SER A 152 -7.39 -12.79 11.66
C SER A 152 -7.09 -14.29 11.66
N ASN A 153 -6.40 -14.80 10.62
CA ASN A 153 -5.93 -16.18 10.52
C ASN A 153 -4.45 -16.37 10.92
N GLY A 154 -3.86 -15.41 11.61
CA GLY A 154 -2.51 -15.52 12.18
C GLY A 154 -1.38 -15.26 11.20
N TYR A 155 -1.64 -14.61 10.06
CA TYR A 155 -0.60 -14.13 9.15
C TYR A 155 -0.25 -12.68 9.46
N ILE A 156 0.98 -12.31 9.17
CA ILE A 156 1.34 -10.91 9.01
C ILE A 156 1.10 -10.53 7.55
N VAL A 157 0.53 -9.35 7.29
CA VAL A 157 0.54 -8.75 5.95
C VAL A 157 1.55 -7.61 5.95
N PHE A 158 2.51 -7.67 5.03
CA PHE A 158 3.54 -6.65 4.85
C PHE A 158 3.29 -5.87 3.57
N MET A 159 3.16 -4.55 3.69
CA MET A 159 3.00 -3.65 2.55
C MET A 159 4.18 -2.66 2.48
N PRO A 160 5.29 -3.04 1.81
CA PRO A 160 6.41 -2.14 1.59
C PRO A 160 6.08 -1.04 0.61
N ASP A 161 6.61 0.17 0.84
CA ASP A 161 6.62 1.22 -0.15
C ASP A 161 7.63 0.91 -1.25
N VAL A 162 7.23 1.13 -2.50
CA VAL A 162 8.10 1.02 -3.66
C VAL A 162 8.27 2.39 -4.29
N HIS A 163 9.48 2.92 -4.23
CA HIS A 163 9.89 4.17 -4.87
C HIS A 163 10.64 3.84 -6.15
N PHE A 164 10.17 4.35 -7.28
CA PHE A 164 10.70 3.98 -8.58
C PHE A 164 11.77 4.94 -9.09
N THR A 165 12.90 4.40 -9.49
CA THR A 165 13.90 5.10 -10.29
C THR A 165 13.54 5.00 -11.78
N ILE A 166 13.57 6.12 -12.49
CA ILE A 166 13.19 6.18 -13.90
C ILE A 166 14.05 5.24 -14.75
N GLY A 167 13.39 4.42 -15.54
CA GLY A 167 14.02 3.48 -16.48
C GLY A 167 14.33 2.10 -15.91
N ILE A 168 14.12 1.86 -14.63
CA ILE A 168 14.40 0.56 -13.96
C ILE A 168 13.30 0.15 -12.96
N PRO A 169 12.02 0.13 -13.35
CA PRO A 169 10.92 -0.11 -12.42
C PRO A 169 10.98 -1.49 -11.75
N GLY A 170 11.39 -2.54 -12.48
CA GLY A 170 11.54 -3.87 -11.91
C GLY A 170 12.64 -3.94 -10.85
N GLN A 171 13.81 -3.34 -11.11
CA GLN A 171 14.90 -3.28 -10.15
C GLN A 171 14.53 -2.47 -8.92
N SER A 172 13.84 -1.33 -9.09
CA SER A 172 13.37 -0.51 -7.97
C SER A 172 12.44 -1.30 -7.04
N CYS A 173 11.54 -2.11 -7.62
CA CYS A 173 10.70 -3.02 -6.85
C CYS A 173 11.54 -4.07 -6.10
N TYR A 174 12.53 -4.68 -6.76
CA TYR A 174 13.43 -5.64 -6.14
C TYR A 174 14.14 -5.02 -4.93
N ASP A 175 14.71 -3.83 -5.09
CA ASP A 175 15.48 -3.15 -4.05
C ASP A 175 14.61 -2.81 -2.82
N ALA A 176 13.35 -2.46 -3.03
CA ALA A 176 12.42 -2.17 -1.95
C ALA A 176 11.86 -3.43 -1.28
N VAL A 177 11.23 -4.32 -2.07
CA VAL A 177 10.46 -5.45 -1.55
C VAL A 177 11.36 -6.53 -0.97
N VAL A 178 12.45 -6.87 -1.66
CA VAL A 178 13.36 -7.94 -1.21
C VAL A 178 14.14 -7.50 0.01
N SER A 179 14.64 -6.26 0.05
CA SER A 179 15.36 -5.75 1.23
C SER A 179 14.44 -5.68 2.46
N GLY A 180 13.20 -5.16 2.29
CA GLY A 180 12.22 -5.11 3.37
C GLY A 180 11.82 -6.48 3.89
N THR A 181 11.63 -7.45 2.99
CA THR A 181 11.32 -8.83 3.39
C THR A 181 12.48 -9.47 4.15
N LYS A 182 13.72 -9.29 3.71
CA LYS A 182 14.90 -9.77 4.43
C LYS A 182 15.06 -9.09 5.78
N TYR A 183 14.80 -7.78 5.86
CA TYR A 183 14.78 -7.08 7.14
C TYR A 183 13.81 -7.73 8.13
N LEU A 184 12.60 -8.12 7.71
CA LEU A 184 11.65 -8.80 8.61
C LEU A 184 12.15 -10.18 9.07
N ILE A 185 12.87 -10.91 8.22
CA ILE A 185 13.52 -12.19 8.59
C ILE A 185 14.61 -11.94 9.63
N GLU A 186 15.50 -10.98 9.39
CA GLU A 186 16.60 -10.61 10.28
C GLU A 186 16.11 -10.11 11.66
N GLN A 187 14.93 -9.48 11.71
CA GLN A 187 14.29 -9.07 12.96
C GLN A 187 13.52 -10.21 13.66
N GLY A 188 13.52 -11.44 13.12
CA GLY A 188 12.77 -12.58 13.68
C GLY A 188 11.25 -12.43 13.59
N ILE A 189 10.75 -11.53 12.72
CA ILE A 189 9.31 -11.31 12.53
C ILE A 189 8.74 -12.32 11.53
N ALA A 190 9.45 -12.54 10.42
CA ALA A 190 9.03 -13.41 9.33
C ALA A 190 9.74 -14.75 9.37
N HIS A 191 8.99 -15.85 9.30
CA HIS A 191 9.58 -17.20 9.13
C HIS A 191 10.10 -17.34 7.69
N PRO A 192 11.41 -17.57 7.45
CA PRO A 192 12.00 -17.52 6.11
C PRO A 192 11.41 -18.53 5.11
N GLY A 193 10.85 -19.65 5.58
CA GLY A 193 10.19 -20.66 4.74
C GLY A 193 8.67 -20.49 4.58
N LYS A 194 8.09 -19.35 5.00
CA LYS A 194 6.64 -19.11 5.00
C LYS A 194 6.29 -17.70 4.52
N ILE A 195 6.84 -17.28 3.39
CA ILE A 195 6.62 -15.94 2.84
C ILE A 195 5.96 -16.06 1.48
N GLY A 196 4.69 -15.66 1.40
CA GLY A 196 3.95 -15.54 0.14
C GLY A 196 4.09 -14.14 -0.46
N LEU A 197 4.11 -14.07 -1.78
CA LEU A 197 4.13 -12.82 -2.54
C LEU A 197 2.84 -12.68 -3.34
N GLN A 198 2.22 -11.50 -3.33
CA GLN A 198 1.00 -11.26 -4.10
C GLN A 198 1.02 -9.90 -4.79
N GLY A 199 0.69 -9.90 -6.08
CA GLY A 199 0.52 -8.68 -6.85
C GLY A 199 -0.52 -8.80 -7.95
N HIS A 200 -1.18 -7.68 -8.23
CA HIS A 200 -2.16 -7.57 -9.31
C HIS A 200 -1.85 -6.36 -10.19
N SER A 201 -2.10 -6.48 -11.51
CA SER A 201 -1.89 -5.38 -12.46
C SER A 201 -0.44 -4.89 -12.45
N TRP A 202 -0.18 -3.66 -12.02
CA TRP A 202 1.17 -3.12 -11.90
C TRP A 202 2.04 -3.89 -10.91
N SER A 203 1.49 -4.28 -9.76
CA SER A 203 2.21 -5.20 -8.86
C SER A 203 2.25 -6.64 -9.38
N GLY A 204 1.37 -7.03 -10.29
CA GLY A 204 1.49 -8.28 -11.05
C GLY A 204 2.75 -8.29 -11.92
N PHE A 205 3.04 -7.21 -12.65
CA PHE A 205 4.31 -7.00 -13.34
C PHE A 205 5.50 -7.13 -12.37
N GLN A 206 5.45 -6.40 -11.26
CA GLN A 206 6.51 -6.39 -10.26
C GLN A 206 6.74 -7.79 -9.67
N THR A 207 5.66 -8.50 -9.31
CA THR A 207 5.74 -9.87 -8.78
C THR A 207 6.37 -10.82 -9.81
N SER A 208 5.97 -10.71 -11.08
CA SER A 208 6.55 -11.50 -12.17
C SER A 208 8.05 -11.26 -12.30
N TYR A 209 8.48 -10.00 -12.19
CA TYR A 209 9.89 -9.64 -12.21
C TYR A 209 10.65 -10.21 -11.00
N LEU A 210 10.09 -10.08 -9.79
CA LEU A 210 10.74 -10.53 -8.56
C LEU A 210 11.04 -12.04 -8.59
N VAL A 211 10.08 -12.86 -9.00
CA VAL A 211 10.25 -14.32 -9.01
C VAL A 211 11.25 -14.83 -10.06
N THR A 212 11.66 -13.98 -11.03
CA THR A 212 12.81 -14.29 -11.91
C THR A 212 14.15 -13.94 -11.29
N LYS A 213 14.17 -13.18 -10.17
CA LYS A 213 15.41 -12.64 -9.56
C LYS A 213 15.75 -13.24 -8.21
N THR A 214 14.80 -13.91 -7.56
CA THR A 214 15.03 -14.45 -6.21
C THR A 214 14.09 -15.61 -5.88
N ASP A 215 14.60 -16.58 -5.13
CA ASP A 215 13.86 -17.71 -4.56
C ASP A 215 13.42 -17.44 -3.11
N LEU A 216 13.39 -16.16 -2.69
CA LEU A 216 13.05 -15.78 -1.32
C LEU A 216 11.61 -16.16 -0.94
N PHE A 217 10.70 -16.17 -1.91
CA PHE A 217 9.27 -16.36 -1.69
C PHE A 217 8.87 -17.83 -1.86
N THR A 218 8.16 -18.38 -0.89
CA THR A 218 7.69 -19.76 -0.89
C THR A 218 6.64 -20.04 -1.96
N CYS A 219 5.82 -19.03 -2.28
CA CYS A 219 4.83 -19.06 -3.36
C CYS A 219 4.50 -17.63 -3.79
N ALA A 220 3.96 -17.49 -5.00
CA ALA A 220 3.49 -16.19 -5.48
C ALA A 220 2.15 -16.29 -6.21
N ASN A 221 1.30 -15.27 -5.99
CA ASN A 221 0.07 -15.06 -6.73
C ASN A 221 0.22 -13.85 -7.64
N ILE A 222 0.01 -14.03 -8.93
CA ILE A 222 0.22 -13.03 -9.98
C ILE A 222 -1.10 -12.81 -10.72
N GLY A 223 -1.71 -11.65 -10.52
CA GLY A 223 -2.98 -11.29 -11.16
C GLY A 223 -2.78 -10.30 -12.31
N ALA A 224 -3.35 -10.60 -13.48
CA ALA A 224 -3.39 -9.73 -14.66
C ALA A 224 -2.05 -8.98 -14.94
N PRO A 225 -0.90 -9.69 -14.97
CA PRO A 225 0.41 -9.07 -15.09
C PRO A 225 0.68 -8.53 -16.50
N ILE A 226 1.65 -7.62 -16.58
CA ILE A 226 2.38 -7.31 -17.80
C ILE A 226 3.75 -7.99 -17.66
N THR A 227 3.96 -9.11 -18.33
CA THR A 227 5.22 -9.88 -18.26
C THR A 227 6.20 -9.51 -19.35
N ASP A 228 5.73 -8.86 -20.41
CA ASP A 228 6.49 -8.35 -21.53
C ASP A 228 6.23 -6.85 -21.74
N MET A 229 7.20 -6.04 -21.38
CA MET A 229 7.10 -4.58 -21.49
C MET A 229 7.07 -4.09 -22.95
N VAL A 230 7.63 -4.88 -23.88
CA VAL A 230 7.62 -4.54 -25.32
C VAL A 230 6.21 -4.69 -25.87
N THR A 231 5.59 -5.85 -25.68
CA THR A 231 4.20 -6.10 -26.09
C THR A 231 3.24 -5.15 -25.36
N GLY A 232 3.47 -4.90 -24.08
CA GLY A 232 2.68 -3.94 -23.31
C GLY A 232 2.74 -2.53 -23.88
N TYR A 233 3.93 -2.04 -24.24
CA TYR A 233 4.16 -0.73 -24.84
C TYR A 233 3.44 -0.57 -26.19
N LEU A 234 3.56 -1.57 -27.07
CA LEU A 234 2.95 -1.57 -28.39
C LEU A 234 1.45 -1.90 -28.37
N GLY A 235 0.92 -2.33 -27.22
CA GLY A 235 -0.44 -2.80 -27.08
C GLY A 235 -1.48 -1.69 -27.12
N ILE A 236 -2.68 -2.06 -27.54
CA ILE A 236 -3.89 -1.23 -27.52
C ILE A 236 -4.82 -1.78 -26.43
N ARG A 237 -5.36 -0.90 -25.60
CA ARG A 237 -6.34 -1.29 -24.58
C ARG A 237 -7.67 -1.60 -25.24
N GLY A 238 -8.08 -2.87 -25.24
CA GLY A 238 -9.27 -3.35 -25.96
C GLY A 238 -10.55 -2.58 -25.59
N GLY A 239 -10.78 -2.29 -24.31
CA GLY A 239 -11.98 -1.59 -23.87
C GLY A 239 -12.08 -0.10 -24.26
N SER A 240 -10.96 0.56 -24.57
CA SER A 240 -10.94 1.98 -24.91
C SER A 240 -10.39 2.28 -26.32
N GLY A 241 -9.74 1.32 -26.97
CA GLY A 241 -9.04 1.53 -28.24
C GLY A 241 -7.81 2.45 -28.14
N LEU A 242 -7.37 2.82 -26.94
CA LEU A 242 -6.25 3.75 -26.74
C LEU A 242 -4.90 3.03 -26.71
N PRO A 243 -3.86 3.58 -27.34
CA PRO A 243 -2.50 3.07 -27.24
C PRO A 243 -1.99 3.28 -25.80
N ARG A 244 -1.03 2.45 -25.39
CA ARG A 244 -0.53 2.43 -24.01
C ARG A 244 0.86 3.07 -23.83
N TYR A 245 1.56 3.45 -24.88
CA TYR A 245 2.96 3.91 -24.84
C TYR A 245 3.19 5.01 -23.79
N PHE A 246 2.29 6.00 -23.65
CA PHE A 246 2.42 7.09 -22.69
C PHE A 246 2.50 6.60 -21.22
N MET A 247 1.82 5.48 -20.89
CA MET A 247 1.89 4.87 -19.56
C MET A 247 3.28 4.28 -19.27
N TYR A 248 3.96 3.82 -20.31
CA TYR A 248 5.28 3.24 -20.18
C TYR A 248 6.37 4.31 -20.15
N GLU A 249 6.28 5.32 -20.98
CA GLU A 249 7.30 6.36 -21.07
C GLU A 249 7.34 7.24 -19.83
N GLU A 250 6.23 7.88 -19.49
CA GLU A 250 6.22 8.99 -18.53
C GLU A 250 5.34 8.76 -17.29
N TRP A 251 4.49 7.73 -17.32
CA TRP A 251 3.54 7.54 -16.24
C TRP A 251 3.89 6.34 -15.36
N GLN A 252 2.97 5.37 -15.19
CA GLN A 252 3.09 4.28 -14.21
C GLN A 252 4.39 3.48 -14.34
N SER A 253 4.80 3.16 -15.57
CA SER A 253 5.99 2.32 -15.79
C SER A 253 7.30 3.10 -15.74
N ARG A 254 7.28 4.42 -15.87
CA ARG A 254 8.42 5.33 -15.66
C ARG A 254 9.69 4.91 -16.40
N MET A 255 9.55 4.43 -17.65
CA MET A 255 10.72 4.07 -18.48
C MET A 255 11.53 5.29 -18.88
N GLY A 256 10.91 6.49 -18.90
CA GLY A 256 11.54 7.78 -19.18
C GLY A 256 11.93 8.02 -20.63
N LYS A 257 11.77 7.01 -21.49
CA LYS A 257 12.07 7.05 -22.91
C LYS A 257 11.18 6.08 -23.66
N ASN A 258 11.02 6.31 -24.97
CA ASN A 258 10.32 5.37 -25.84
C ASN A 258 11.10 4.05 -26.01
N LEU A 259 10.41 3.03 -26.52
CA LEU A 259 10.94 1.69 -26.66
C LEU A 259 12.25 1.64 -27.48
N TRP A 260 12.34 2.40 -28.55
CA TRP A 260 13.50 2.36 -29.47
C TRP A 260 14.74 3.03 -28.90
N GLU A 261 14.55 4.07 -28.07
CA GLU A 261 15.64 4.77 -27.36
C GLU A 261 16.15 4.03 -26.12
N ALA A 262 15.32 3.16 -25.51
CA ALA A 262 15.65 2.44 -24.28
C ALA A 262 15.37 0.94 -24.37
N LYS A 263 15.55 0.34 -25.54
CA LYS A 263 15.22 -1.07 -25.83
C LYS A 263 15.73 -2.04 -24.77
N ASP A 264 16.98 -1.90 -24.36
CA ASP A 264 17.60 -2.80 -23.38
C ASP A 264 16.90 -2.72 -21.99
N LYS A 265 16.41 -1.53 -21.60
CA LYS A 265 15.67 -1.33 -20.35
C LYS A 265 14.29 -1.98 -20.39
N TYR A 266 13.59 -1.89 -21.53
CA TYR A 266 12.32 -2.59 -21.73
C TYR A 266 12.50 -4.09 -21.66
N LEU A 267 13.51 -4.63 -22.34
CA LEU A 267 13.82 -6.07 -22.27
C LEU A 267 14.24 -6.49 -20.86
N ALA A 268 15.11 -5.74 -20.19
CA ALA A 268 15.55 -6.04 -18.83
C ALA A 268 14.41 -5.99 -17.80
N SER A 269 13.35 -5.22 -18.07
CA SER A 269 12.14 -5.16 -17.24
C SER A 269 11.07 -6.18 -17.64
N SER A 270 11.30 -7.00 -18.69
CA SER A 270 10.35 -8.00 -19.17
C SER A 270 10.60 -9.35 -18.51
N ALA A 271 9.78 -9.74 -17.56
CA ALA A 271 9.93 -11.00 -16.81
C ALA A 271 9.95 -12.25 -17.72
N ILE A 272 9.24 -12.22 -18.85
CA ILE A 272 9.17 -13.32 -19.80
C ILE A 272 10.56 -13.71 -20.35
N ILE A 273 11.49 -12.77 -20.43
CA ILE A 273 12.84 -13.03 -20.95
C ILE A 273 13.65 -13.94 -20.02
N GLU A 274 13.30 -13.98 -18.74
CA GLU A 274 13.99 -14.77 -17.73
C GLU A 274 13.02 -15.76 -17.04
N ALA A 275 11.94 -16.13 -17.68
CA ALA A 275 10.94 -17.03 -17.11
C ALA A 275 11.48 -18.44 -16.80
N ASP A 276 12.53 -18.88 -17.49
CA ASP A 276 13.25 -20.13 -17.25
C ASP A 276 13.99 -20.17 -15.89
N LYS A 277 14.14 -19.02 -15.23
CA LYS A 277 14.77 -18.90 -13.90
C LYS A 277 13.79 -18.99 -12.74
N ILE A 278 12.51 -19.15 -13.01
CA ILE A 278 11.47 -19.18 -11.95
C ILE A 278 11.42 -20.56 -11.32
N HIS A 279 11.69 -20.63 -10.02
CA HIS A 279 11.51 -21.84 -9.20
C HIS A 279 10.33 -21.71 -8.22
N THR A 280 9.92 -20.50 -7.88
CA THR A 280 8.81 -20.22 -6.98
C THR A 280 7.50 -20.77 -7.56
N PRO A 281 6.72 -21.60 -6.81
CA PRO A 281 5.38 -22.01 -7.22
C PRO A 281 4.45 -20.81 -7.47
N LEU A 282 3.77 -20.79 -8.62
CA LEU A 282 2.96 -19.68 -9.07
C LEU A 282 1.48 -20.04 -9.17
N LEU A 283 0.63 -19.16 -8.66
CA LEU A 283 -0.79 -19.04 -9.05
C LEU A 283 -0.95 -17.83 -9.96
N ILE A 284 -1.25 -18.07 -11.24
CA ILE A 284 -1.42 -17.00 -12.22
C ILE A 284 -2.88 -16.96 -12.65
N TRP A 285 -3.47 -15.77 -12.64
CA TRP A 285 -4.80 -15.57 -13.21
C TRP A 285 -4.81 -14.36 -14.14
N HIS A 286 -5.51 -14.52 -15.25
CA HIS A 286 -5.62 -13.51 -16.30
C HIS A 286 -6.95 -13.70 -17.02
N ASN A 287 -7.47 -12.63 -17.60
CA ASN A 287 -8.65 -12.73 -18.46
C ASN A 287 -8.24 -13.35 -19.81
N ASP A 288 -9.16 -14.08 -20.39
CA ASP A 288 -9.00 -14.73 -21.70
C ASP A 288 -9.47 -13.85 -22.88
N LYS A 289 -9.97 -12.64 -22.58
CA LYS A 289 -10.48 -11.66 -23.56
C LYS A 289 -10.00 -10.25 -23.25
#